data_d2c4710fd19331ab22054741abcf0d0c
#
_entry.id   d2c4710fd19331ab22054741abcf0d0c
#
_cell.length_a   1.000
_cell.length_b   1.000
_cell.length_c   1.000
_cell.angle_alpha   90.00
_cell.angle_beta   90.00
_cell.angle_gamma   90.00
#
_symmetry.space_group_name_H-M   'P 1'
#
loop_
_entity.id
_entity.type
_entity.pdbx_description
1 polymer ?
#
loop_
_entity_poly.entity_id
_entity_poly.type
_entity_poly.pdbx_seq_one_letter_code
_entity_poly.pdbx_strand_id
1 'polypeptide(L)'
;MLNPDGVIIGNFRTSYSGKDLNRQFFTADKLVYPEICALNELALQLKQQYKNRFEYYFDLHSHSTRTGLFCYGPEHQIWSGYYLRCRAFAKLLERSDEMFSYRSSIFTISEHKKTTGRAKMFSGLHIPYTYTFELSNGFYQTVGEKLVPLDEFDMLRAGRVILEGFYSFEKVHRASMTVLHTAAIGNSRRADLSRTTPLKKRSMVRPTSKA
;
A
#
# COMPACT_ATOMS: atom_id res chain seq x y z
N MET A 1 -15.05 -13.09 0.27
CA MET A 1 -16.27 -12.35 0.71
C MET A 1 -16.32 -12.40 2.23
N LEU A 2 -16.45 -11.25 2.91
CA LEU A 2 -16.49 -11.18 4.39
C LEU A 2 -17.92 -11.11 4.95
N ASN A 3 -18.93 -10.86 4.10
CA ASN A 3 -20.31 -10.75 4.54
C ASN A 3 -21.24 -11.69 3.74
N PRO A 4 -21.00 -13.01 3.74
CA PRO A 4 -21.84 -13.93 2.98
C PRO A 4 -23.29 -13.93 3.46
N ASP A 5 -23.51 -13.88 4.77
CA ASP A 5 -24.85 -13.91 5.36
C ASP A 5 -25.67 -12.68 4.99
N GLY A 6 -25.06 -11.48 5.04
CA GLY A 6 -25.71 -10.26 4.62
C GLY A 6 -26.09 -10.28 3.14
N VAL A 7 -25.22 -10.82 2.29
CA VAL A 7 -25.50 -10.97 0.84
C VAL A 7 -26.66 -11.94 0.59
N ILE A 8 -26.69 -13.08 1.25
CA ILE A 8 -27.76 -14.10 1.08
C ILE A 8 -29.14 -13.53 1.46
N ILE A 9 -29.22 -12.74 2.54
CA ILE A 9 -30.49 -12.13 2.97
C ILE A 9 -30.81 -10.79 2.29
N GLY A 10 -29.95 -10.33 1.37
CA GLY A 10 -30.18 -9.12 0.58
C GLY A 10 -29.81 -7.82 1.27
N ASN A 11 -29.02 -7.84 2.34
CA ASN A 11 -28.54 -6.62 2.99
C ASN A 11 -27.51 -5.92 2.12
N PHE A 12 -27.74 -4.65 1.88
CA PHE A 12 -26.82 -3.80 1.10
C PHE A 12 -25.43 -3.66 1.76
N ARG A 13 -25.37 -3.59 3.10
CA ARG A 13 -24.14 -3.25 3.83
C ARG A 13 -23.90 -4.05 5.11
N THR A 14 -24.98 -4.32 5.83
CA THR A 14 -24.89 -4.91 7.17
C THR A 14 -24.80 -6.43 7.13
N SER A 15 -24.15 -7.01 8.13
CA SER A 15 -24.18 -8.44 8.40
C SER A 15 -25.55 -8.89 8.93
N TYR A 16 -25.68 -10.18 9.21
CA TYR A 16 -26.88 -10.75 9.85
C TYR A 16 -27.22 -10.05 11.19
N SER A 17 -26.20 -9.60 11.94
CA SER A 17 -26.39 -8.84 13.20
C SER A 17 -26.85 -7.39 13.02
N GLY A 18 -27.10 -6.93 11.77
CA GLY A 18 -27.49 -5.57 11.46
C GLY A 18 -26.37 -4.54 11.61
N LYS A 19 -25.11 -4.98 11.71
CA LYS A 19 -23.94 -4.10 11.88
C LYS A 19 -23.06 -4.10 10.63
N ASP A 20 -22.42 -2.96 10.38
CA ASP A 20 -21.37 -2.83 9.36
C ASP A 20 -20.09 -3.52 9.85
N LEU A 21 -19.72 -4.63 9.21
CA LEU A 21 -18.51 -5.39 9.56
C LEU A 21 -17.24 -4.56 9.44
N ASN A 22 -17.19 -3.61 8.48
CA ASN A 22 -16.05 -2.73 8.30
C ASN A 22 -15.99 -1.59 9.34
N ARG A 23 -16.69 -1.73 10.46
CA ARG A 23 -16.57 -0.89 11.67
C ARG A 23 -16.19 -1.71 12.90
N GLN A 24 -16.00 -3.03 12.76
CA GLN A 24 -15.82 -3.94 13.89
C GLN A 24 -14.37 -4.45 14.05
N PHE A 25 -13.43 -4.03 13.22
CA PHE A 25 -12.06 -4.60 13.20
C PHE A 25 -11.26 -4.44 14.50
N PHE A 26 -11.57 -3.45 15.32
CA PHE A 26 -10.88 -3.24 16.62
C PHE A 26 -11.61 -3.82 17.81
N THR A 27 -12.90 -4.06 17.70
CA THR A 27 -13.80 -4.46 18.81
C THR A 27 -14.57 -5.72 18.50
N ALA A 28 -14.12 -6.52 17.51
CA ALA A 28 -14.83 -7.71 17.09
C ALA A 28 -14.96 -8.73 18.22
N ASP A 29 -16.19 -9.13 18.50
CA ASP A 29 -16.54 -10.27 19.32
C ASP A 29 -16.63 -11.51 18.43
N LYS A 30 -16.00 -12.63 18.84
CA LYS A 30 -15.92 -13.85 18.03
C LYS A 30 -17.27 -14.53 17.83
N LEU A 31 -18.21 -14.35 18.75
CA LEU A 31 -19.55 -14.91 18.63
C LEU A 31 -20.43 -14.11 17.67
N VAL A 32 -20.17 -12.81 17.56
CA VAL A 32 -20.99 -11.88 16.75
C VAL A 32 -20.37 -11.61 15.38
N TYR A 33 -19.04 -11.58 15.29
CA TYR A 33 -18.27 -11.22 14.09
C TYR A 33 -17.13 -12.22 13.84
N PRO A 34 -17.43 -13.53 13.70
CA PRO A 34 -16.40 -14.57 13.57
C PRO A 34 -15.50 -14.36 12.35
N GLU A 35 -16.02 -13.85 11.23
CA GLU A 35 -15.29 -13.56 10.01
C GLU A 35 -14.25 -12.44 10.20
N ILE A 36 -14.57 -11.41 10.97
CA ILE A 36 -13.63 -10.31 11.27
C ILE A 36 -12.54 -10.80 12.24
N CYS A 37 -12.92 -11.61 13.22
CA CYS A 37 -11.94 -12.23 14.14
C CYS A 37 -10.99 -13.16 13.37
N ALA A 38 -11.51 -14.02 12.49
CA ALA A 38 -10.69 -14.91 11.68
C ALA A 38 -9.72 -14.15 10.77
N LEU A 39 -10.18 -13.06 10.13
CA LEU A 39 -9.32 -12.20 9.32
C LEU A 39 -8.22 -11.52 10.15
N ASN A 40 -8.57 -10.98 11.31
CA ASN A 40 -7.60 -10.38 12.24
C ASN A 40 -6.55 -11.40 12.71
N GLU A 41 -6.98 -12.61 13.09
CA GLU A 41 -6.09 -13.72 13.49
C GLU A 41 -5.17 -14.12 12.34
N LEU A 42 -5.69 -14.31 11.13
CA LEU A 42 -4.91 -14.62 9.94
C LEU A 42 -3.87 -13.54 9.63
N ALA A 43 -4.29 -12.26 9.64
CA ALA A 43 -3.38 -11.15 9.38
C ALA A 43 -2.24 -11.07 10.42
N LEU A 44 -2.54 -11.33 11.69
CA LEU A 44 -1.55 -11.39 12.76
C LEU A 44 -0.57 -12.56 12.56
N GLN A 45 -1.06 -13.75 12.21
CA GLN A 45 -0.24 -14.93 11.91
C GLN A 45 0.69 -14.67 10.71
N LEU A 46 0.18 -14.09 9.63
CA LEU A 46 0.97 -13.73 8.47
C LEU A 46 2.05 -12.67 8.82
N LYS A 47 1.70 -11.69 9.66
CA LYS A 47 2.66 -10.69 10.12
C LYS A 47 3.76 -11.28 10.98
N GLN A 48 3.45 -12.24 11.85
CA GLN A 48 4.44 -12.96 12.66
C GLN A 48 5.34 -13.84 11.80
N GLN A 49 4.77 -14.58 10.85
CA GLN A 49 5.49 -15.50 9.97
C GLN A 49 6.39 -14.76 8.96
N TYR A 50 5.84 -13.74 8.29
CA TYR A 50 6.53 -13.06 7.19
C TYR A 50 7.16 -11.72 7.59
N LYS A 51 6.87 -11.21 8.79
CA LYS A 51 7.44 -9.98 9.36
C LYS A 51 7.31 -8.79 8.38
N ASN A 52 8.44 -8.22 7.95
CA ASN A 52 8.47 -7.09 7.02
C ASN A 52 8.17 -7.47 5.57
N ARG A 53 7.98 -8.76 5.26
CA ARG A 53 7.58 -9.21 3.91
C ARG A 53 6.07 -9.22 3.72
N PHE A 54 5.28 -9.11 4.80
CA PHE A 54 3.83 -8.90 4.73
C PHE A 54 3.55 -7.39 4.68
N GLU A 55 3.54 -6.84 3.47
CA GLU A 55 3.56 -5.39 3.23
C GLU A 55 2.25 -4.85 2.65
N TYR A 56 1.39 -5.70 2.09
CA TYR A 56 0.20 -5.26 1.37
C TYR A 56 -1.08 -5.83 1.95
N TYR A 57 -2.12 -4.98 1.99
CA TYR A 57 -3.49 -5.35 2.28
C TYR A 57 -4.41 -4.61 1.31
N PHE A 58 -5.19 -5.35 0.52
CA PHE A 58 -6.15 -4.83 -0.43
C PHE A 58 -7.56 -5.26 -0.03
N ASP A 59 -8.43 -4.27 0.12
CA ASP A 59 -9.83 -4.41 0.48
C ASP A 59 -10.67 -3.91 -0.68
N LEU A 60 -11.43 -4.80 -1.33
CA LEU A 60 -12.17 -4.49 -2.55
C LEU A 60 -13.62 -4.17 -2.19
N HIS A 61 -14.07 -2.98 -2.56
CA HIS A 61 -15.37 -2.43 -2.25
C HIS A 61 -16.09 -1.92 -3.49
N SER A 62 -17.40 -1.73 -3.36
CA SER A 62 -18.20 -0.94 -4.29
C SER A 62 -18.62 0.38 -3.67
N HIS A 63 -18.75 1.43 -4.50
CA HIS A 63 -19.09 2.79 -4.09
C HIS A 63 -20.33 3.31 -4.82
N SER A 64 -21.31 3.82 -4.07
CA SER A 64 -22.62 4.20 -4.60
C SER A 64 -22.71 5.58 -5.23
N THR A 65 -21.80 6.52 -4.91
CA THR A 65 -21.95 7.94 -5.29
C THR A 65 -20.82 8.49 -6.15
N ARG A 66 -19.65 7.86 -6.17
CA ARG A 66 -18.52 8.28 -7.01
C ARG A 66 -18.43 7.43 -8.26
N THR A 67 -17.84 7.98 -9.32
CA THR A 67 -17.60 7.31 -10.59
C THR A 67 -16.24 6.63 -10.65
N GLY A 68 -16.13 5.57 -11.44
CA GLY A 68 -14.90 4.88 -11.75
C GLY A 68 -14.32 4.02 -10.63
N LEU A 69 -13.05 3.68 -10.79
CA LEU A 69 -12.22 2.98 -9.82
C LEU A 69 -11.29 3.99 -9.13
N PHE A 70 -11.21 3.96 -7.81
CA PHE A 70 -10.32 4.81 -7.04
C PHE A 70 -9.92 4.10 -5.73
N CYS A 71 -9.05 4.70 -4.93
CA CYS A 71 -8.67 4.08 -3.67
C CYS A 71 -8.63 5.05 -2.48
N TYR A 72 -8.83 4.46 -1.29
CA TYR A 72 -8.40 5.02 -0.02
C TYR A 72 -7.09 4.36 0.37
N GLY A 73 -5.99 5.11 0.41
CA GLY A 73 -4.67 4.61 0.75
C GLY A 73 -4.27 4.87 2.22
N PRO A 74 -3.06 4.42 2.64
CA PRO A 74 -2.54 4.64 3.98
C PRO A 74 -2.13 6.10 4.20
N GLU A 75 -2.17 6.53 5.48
CA GLU A 75 -1.77 7.86 5.90
C GLU A 75 -0.35 7.84 6.46
N HIS A 76 0.62 8.02 5.58
CA HIS A 76 2.02 8.13 5.97
C HIS A 76 2.45 9.57 6.21
N GLN A 77 3.50 9.72 7.01
CA GLN A 77 4.16 11.00 7.20
C GLN A 77 4.58 11.61 5.86
N ILE A 78 4.26 12.88 5.66
CA ILE A 78 4.55 13.63 4.44
C ILE A 78 6.05 13.54 4.11
N TRP A 79 6.35 13.29 2.84
CA TRP A 79 7.71 13.12 2.29
C TRP A 79 8.48 11.89 2.78
N SER A 80 7.88 10.99 3.56
CA SER A 80 8.50 9.68 3.79
C SER A 80 8.55 8.85 2.51
N GLY A 81 9.46 7.87 2.44
CA GLY A 81 9.51 6.95 1.31
C GLY A 81 8.20 6.21 1.07
N TYR A 82 7.48 5.83 2.13
CA TYR A 82 6.16 5.21 2.04
C TYR A 82 5.09 6.18 1.53
N TYR A 83 5.12 7.44 1.95
CA TYR A 83 4.22 8.48 1.45
C TYR A 83 4.29 8.63 -0.08
N LEU A 84 5.51 8.67 -0.62
CA LEU A 84 5.71 8.78 -2.07
C LEU A 84 5.31 7.50 -2.80
N ARG A 85 5.69 6.34 -2.28
CA ARG A 85 5.43 5.04 -2.93
C ARG A 85 3.96 4.70 -3.02
N CYS A 86 3.18 4.89 -1.94
CA CYS A 86 1.75 4.58 -2.01
C CYS A 86 0.99 5.48 -3.00
N ARG A 87 1.43 6.73 -3.19
CA ARG A 87 0.88 7.61 -4.22
C ARG A 87 1.36 7.26 -5.62
N ALA A 88 2.63 6.85 -5.76
CA ALA A 88 3.18 6.37 -7.03
C ALA A 88 2.45 5.13 -7.54
N PHE A 89 2.08 4.21 -6.65
CA PHE A 89 1.27 3.05 -7.02
C PHE A 89 -0.09 3.48 -7.60
N ALA A 90 -0.83 4.34 -6.91
CA ALA A 90 -2.11 4.84 -7.41
C ALA A 90 -1.96 5.64 -8.73
N LYS A 91 -0.86 6.39 -8.88
CA LYS A 91 -0.55 7.06 -10.16
C LYS A 91 -0.22 6.09 -11.29
N LEU A 92 0.40 4.97 -10.97
CA LEU A 92 0.64 3.91 -11.95
C LEU A 92 -0.68 3.31 -12.44
N LEU A 93 -1.63 3.03 -11.54
CA LEU A 93 -2.97 2.55 -11.91
C LEU A 93 -3.70 3.52 -12.83
N GLU A 94 -3.69 4.82 -12.54
CA GLU A 94 -4.29 5.86 -13.40
C GLU A 94 -3.66 5.91 -14.79
N ARG A 95 -2.36 5.65 -14.91
CA ARG A 95 -1.68 5.60 -16.20
C ARG A 95 -1.95 4.31 -16.97
N SER A 96 -2.26 3.24 -16.28
CA SER A 96 -2.53 1.94 -16.90
C SER A 96 -3.95 1.81 -17.42
N ASP A 97 -4.91 2.53 -16.82
CA ASP A 97 -6.31 2.43 -17.22
C ASP A 97 -7.10 3.70 -16.85
N GLU A 98 -7.88 4.23 -17.80
CA GLU A 98 -8.69 5.44 -17.63
C GLU A 98 -9.83 5.30 -16.63
N MET A 99 -10.22 4.06 -16.30
CA MET A 99 -11.23 3.80 -15.27
C MET A 99 -10.75 4.24 -13.88
N PHE A 100 -9.41 4.19 -13.63
CA PHE A 100 -8.84 4.55 -12.34
C PHE A 100 -8.61 6.06 -12.20
N SER A 101 -9.16 6.66 -11.15
CA SER A 101 -9.02 8.09 -10.84
C SER A 101 -8.13 8.32 -9.62
N TYR A 102 -6.91 8.80 -9.85
CA TYR A 102 -6.05 9.27 -8.77
C TYR A 102 -6.65 10.50 -8.05
N ARG A 103 -7.30 11.39 -8.80
CA ARG A 103 -7.95 12.60 -8.26
C ARG A 103 -9.05 12.26 -7.24
N SER A 104 -9.77 11.16 -7.45
CA SER A 104 -10.80 10.66 -6.53
C SER A 104 -10.22 9.89 -5.35
N SER A 105 -8.93 9.54 -5.38
CA SER A 105 -8.28 8.76 -4.32
C SER A 105 -7.88 9.64 -3.14
N ILE A 106 -7.93 9.07 -1.91
CA ILE A 106 -7.67 9.79 -0.66
C ILE A 106 -6.67 8.99 0.18
N PHE A 107 -5.65 9.66 0.73
CA PHE A 107 -4.56 9.05 1.51
C PHE A 107 -4.53 9.57 2.94
N THR A 108 -5.70 9.61 3.57
CA THR A 108 -5.89 9.96 4.97
C THR A 108 -6.85 8.99 5.65
N ILE A 109 -6.80 8.90 6.97
CA ILE A 109 -7.71 8.10 7.79
C ILE A 109 -8.50 9.04 8.68
N SER A 110 -9.69 9.44 8.22
CA SER A 110 -10.61 10.28 8.99
C SER A 110 -11.15 9.53 10.23
N GLU A 111 -11.59 10.26 11.26
CA GLU A 111 -12.05 9.72 12.54
C GLU A 111 -13.05 8.57 12.37
N HIS A 112 -14.08 8.75 11.54
CA HIS A 112 -15.12 7.74 11.29
C HIS A 112 -14.62 6.51 10.50
N LYS A 113 -13.39 6.53 9.99
CA LYS A 113 -12.73 5.42 9.29
C LYS A 113 -11.68 4.69 10.14
N LYS A 114 -11.42 5.15 11.36
CA LYS A 114 -10.41 4.54 12.25
C LYS A 114 -10.73 3.09 12.65
N THR A 115 -11.99 2.68 12.57
CA THR A 115 -12.42 1.32 12.93
C THR A 115 -12.48 0.33 11.75
N THR A 116 -12.08 0.75 10.57
CA THR A 116 -12.08 -0.08 9.35
C THR A 116 -10.94 -1.10 9.31
N GLY A 117 -11.08 -2.13 8.45
CA GLY A 117 -10.03 -3.11 8.19
C GLY A 117 -8.73 -2.46 7.72
N ARG A 118 -8.81 -1.51 6.77
CA ARG A 118 -7.66 -0.73 6.30
C ARG A 118 -6.91 -0.03 7.44
N ALA A 119 -7.65 0.62 8.34
CA ALA A 119 -7.05 1.30 9.49
C ALA A 119 -6.42 0.31 10.48
N LYS A 120 -7.08 -0.83 10.75
CA LYS A 120 -6.55 -1.90 11.60
C LYS A 120 -5.25 -2.48 11.05
N MET A 121 -5.19 -2.77 9.76
CA MET A 121 -4.00 -3.31 9.12
C MET A 121 -2.86 -2.28 9.11
N PHE A 122 -3.17 -1.01 8.86
CA PHE A 122 -2.17 0.07 8.86
C PHE A 122 -1.65 0.40 10.25
N SER A 123 -2.51 0.84 11.17
CA SER A 123 -2.10 1.35 12.48
C SER A 123 -1.89 0.24 13.52
N GLY A 124 -2.66 -0.86 13.43
CA GLY A 124 -2.59 -1.96 14.40
C GLY A 124 -1.52 -3.00 14.08
N LEU A 125 -1.32 -3.35 12.81
CA LEU A 125 -0.35 -4.36 12.37
C LEU A 125 0.86 -3.77 11.63
N HIS A 126 0.90 -2.45 11.45
CA HIS A 126 1.98 -1.76 10.76
C HIS A 126 2.26 -2.32 9.35
N ILE A 127 1.18 -2.59 8.59
CA ILE A 127 1.27 -2.97 7.18
C ILE A 127 1.35 -1.67 6.37
N PRO A 128 2.45 -1.41 5.64
CA PRO A 128 2.69 -0.09 5.05
C PRO A 128 1.79 0.24 3.86
N TYR A 129 1.33 -0.75 3.11
CA TYR A 129 0.55 -0.55 1.89
C TYR A 129 -0.86 -1.11 2.04
N THR A 130 -1.73 -0.37 2.72
CA THR A 130 -3.12 -0.76 2.95
C THR A 130 -4.06 0.08 2.09
N TYR A 131 -4.83 -0.56 1.22
CA TYR A 131 -5.76 0.13 0.33
C TYR A 131 -7.15 -0.45 0.45
N THR A 132 -8.16 0.44 0.44
CA THR A 132 -9.51 0.09 0.06
C THR A 132 -9.70 0.57 -1.38
N PHE A 133 -9.89 -0.33 -2.33
CA PHE A 133 -10.26 -0.01 -3.69
C PHE A 133 -11.76 0.05 -3.80
N GLU A 134 -12.25 1.11 -4.40
CA GLU A 134 -13.68 1.39 -4.57
C GLU A 134 -14.02 1.42 -6.05
N LEU A 135 -14.89 0.53 -6.49
CA LEU A 135 -15.45 0.56 -7.83
C LEU A 135 -16.86 1.16 -7.79
N SER A 136 -17.17 2.08 -8.69
CA SER A 136 -18.52 2.61 -8.84
C SER A 136 -19.55 1.51 -9.09
N ASN A 137 -20.77 1.69 -8.57
CA ASN A 137 -21.90 0.81 -8.89
C ASN A 137 -22.58 1.18 -10.22
N GLY A 138 -22.14 2.24 -10.90
CA GLY A 138 -22.87 2.74 -12.06
C GLY A 138 -21.99 3.09 -13.27
N PHE A 139 -21.05 4.00 -13.10
CA PHE A 139 -20.36 4.62 -14.23
C PHE A 139 -18.87 4.83 -13.93
N TYR A 140 -18.07 4.89 -15.01
CA TYR A 140 -16.75 5.53 -14.95
C TYR A 140 -16.68 6.69 -15.94
N GLN A 141 -15.71 7.57 -15.75
CA GLN A 141 -15.52 8.73 -16.62
C GLN A 141 -14.25 8.54 -17.43
N THR A 142 -14.36 8.64 -18.75
CA THR A 142 -13.21 8.57 -19.66
C THR A 142 -12.38 9.86 -19.59
N VAL A 143 -11.19 9.84 -20.15
CA VAL A 143 -10.32 11.03 -20.29
C VAL A 143 -11.01 12.17 -21.03
N GLY A 144 -11.95 11.86 -21.94
CA GLY A 144 -12.81 12.85 -22.64
C GLY A 144 -14.05 13.27 -21.85
N GLU A 145 -14.10 13.04 -20.53
CA GLU A 145 -15.22 13.37 -19.64
C GLU A 145 -16.55 12.69 -19.96
N LYS A 146 -16.56 11.70 -20.85
CA LYS A 146 -17.75 10.91 -21.16
C LYS A 146 -18.02 9.91 -20.03
N LEU A 147 -19.28 9.86 -19.57
CA LEU A 147 -19.76 8.85 -18.64
C LEU A 147 -20.08 7.55 -19.39
N VAL A 148 -19.50 6.45 -18.98
CA VAL A 148 -19.69 5.10 -19.52
C VAL A 148 -20.29 4.22 -18.43
N PRO A 149 -21.43 3.55 -18.66
CA PRO A 149 -22.00 2.59 -17.73
C PRO A 149 -21.03 1.42 -17.51
N LEU A 150 -20.91 0.99 -16.27
CA LEU A 150 -20.13 -0.21 -15.93
C LEU A 150 -20.94 -1.47 -16.21
N ASP A 151 -20.30 -2.43 -16.85
CA ASP A 151 -20.85 -3.76 -17.07
C ASP A 151 -20.03 -4.83 -16.29
N GLU A 152 -20.37 -6.10 -16.49
CA GLU A 152 -19.70 -7.23 -15.84
C GLU A 152 -18.22 -7.32 -16.28
N PHE A 153 -17.91 -7.01 -17.54
CA PHE A 153 -16.53 -7.03 -18.05
C PHE A 153 -15.69 -5.92 -17.42
N ASP A 154 -16.29 -4.76 -17.15
CA ASP A 154 -15.62 -3.67 -16.46
C ASP A 154 -15.29 -4.01 -14.99
N MET A 155 -16.11 -4.84 -14.32
CA MET A 155 -15.79 -5.36 -13.00
C MET A 155 -14.56 -6.27 -13.03
N LEU A 156 -14.47 -7.16 -14.03
CA LEU A 156 -13.28 -8.00 -14.24
C LEU A 156 -12.05 -7.17 -14.63
N ARG A 157 -12.25 -6.15 -15.49
CA ARG A 157 -11.22 -5.18 -15.87
C ARG A 157 -10.66 -4.45 -14.66
N ALA A 158 -11.50 -3.97 -13.74
CA ALA A 158 -11.05 -3.32 -12.51
C ALA A 158 -10.15 -4.21 -11.66
N GLY A 159 -10.52 -5.50 -11.49
CA GLY A 159 -9.68 -6.49 -10.80
C GLY A 159 -8.33 -6.69 -11.49
N ARG A 160 -8.33 -6.80 -12.83
CA ARG A 160 -7.11 -6.93 -13.64
C ARG A 160 -6.21 -5.71 -13.50
N VAL A 161 -6.75 -4.49 -13.60
CA VAL A 161 -6.00 -3.23 -13.43
C VAL A 161 -5.26 -3.18 -12.10
N ILE A 162 -5.92 -3.56 -11.01
CA ILE A 162 -5.31 -3.59 -9.68
C ILE A 162 -4.16 -4.61 -9.64
N LEU A 163 -4.37 -5.83 -10.12
CA LEU A 163 -3.38 -6.92 -10.04
C LEU A 163 -2.18 -6.70 -10.95
N GLU A 164 -2.40 -6.30 -12.21
CA GLU A 164 -1.33 -5.99 -13.17
C GLU A 164 -0.53 -4.76 -12.73
N GLY A 165 -1.22 -3.74 -12.22
CA GLY A 165 -0.58 -2.55 -11.66
C GLY A 165 0.26 -2.88 -10.43
N PHE A 166 -0.24 -3.73 -9.53
CA PHE A 166 0.51 -4.22 -8.38
C PHE A 166 1.77 -5.00 -8.80
N TYR A 167 1.63 -5.95 -9.73
CA TYR A 167 2.77 -6.72 -10.23
C TYR A 167 3.84 -5.80 -10.86
N SER A 168 3.41 -4.86 -11.69
CA SER A 168 4.31 -3.91 -12.35
C SER A 168 5.00 -2.99 -11.34
N PHE A 169 4.28 -2.50 -10.34
CA PHE A 169 4.81 -1.68 -9.27
C PHE A 169 5.87 -2.42 -8.45
N GLU A 170 5.57 -3.65 -8.03
CA GLU A 170 6.50 -4.49 -7.26
C GLU A 170 7.77 -4.82 -8.04
N LYS A 171 7.66 -5.12 -9.32
CA LYS A 171 8.82 -5.39 -10.18
C LYS A 171 9.78 -4.19 -10.20
N VAL A 172 9.27 -2.98 -10.40
CA VAL A 172 10.07 -1.75 -10.41
C VAL A 172 10.62 -1.43 -9.02
N HIS A 173 9.78 -1.57 -7.99
CA HIS A 173 10.17 -1.30 -6.62
C HIS A 173 11.32 -2.21 -6.17
N ARG A 174 11.24 -3.50 -6.40
CA ARG A 174 12.30 -4.47 -6.03
C ARG A 174 13.59 -4.21 -6.80
N ALA A 175 13.51 -3.91 -8.10
CA ALA A 175 14.68 -3.55 -8.90
C ALA A 175 15.38 -2.30 -8.36
N SER A 176 14.63 -1.25 -8.02
CA SER A 176 15.16 -0.02 -7.44
C SER A 176 15.84 -0.25 -6.09
N MET A 177 15.25 -1.07 -5.22
CA MET A 177 15.83 -1.42 -3.92
C MET A 177 17.13 -2.20 -4.07
N THR A 178 17.23 -3.12 -5.04
CA THR A 178 18.46 -3.86 -5.33
C THR A 178 19.58 -2.93 -5.76
N VAL A 179 19.31 -1.98 -6.66
CA VAL A 179 20.29 -0.99 -7.12
C VAL A 179 20.78 -0.12 -5.94
N LEU A 180 19.88 0.38 -5.11
CA LEU A 180 20.24 1.19 -3.94
C LEU A 180 21.07 0.42 -2.94
N HIS A 181 20.74 -0.84 -2.66
CA HIS A 181 21.49 -1.70 -1.76
C HIS A 181 22.90 -1.98 -2.29
N THR A 182 23.03 -2.28 -3.57
CA THR A 182 24.34 -2.51 -4.23
C THR A 182 25.20 -1.24 -4.19
N ALA A 183 24.61 -0.07 -4.46
CA ALA A 183 25.31 1.21 -4.39
C ALA A 183 25.78 1.54 -2.95
N ALA A 184 24.95 1.27 -1.94
CA ALA A 184 25.31 1.47 -0.53
C ALA A 184 26.49 0.58 -0.09
N ILE A 185 26.50 -0.70 -0.48
CA ILE A 185 27.63 -1.62 -0.21
C ILE A 185 28.89 -1.16 -0.93
N GLY A 186 28.79 -0.71 -2.18
CA GLY A 186 29.91 -0.18 -2.95
C GLY A 186 30.55 1.05 -2.29
N ASN A 187 29.75 1.95 -1.78
CA ASN A 187 30.20 3.15 -1.05
C ASN A 187 30.84 2.81 0.30
N SER A 188 30.29 1.86 1.05
CA SER A 188 30.88 1.38 2.31
C SER A 188 32.28 0.78 2.09
N ARG A 189 32.45 -0.07 1.09
CA ARG A 189 33.76 -0.66 0.74
C ARG A 189 34.77 0.39 0.28
N ARG A 190 34.36 1.44 -0.43
CA ARG A 190 35.25 2.56 -0.80
C ARG A 190 35.70 3.36 0.41
N ALA A 191 34.80 3.61 1.36
CA ALA A 191 35.12 4.30 2.61
C ALA A 191 36.12 3.54 3.48
N ASP A 192 36.00 2.20 3.55
CA ASP A 192 36.94 1.35 4.28
C ASP A 192 38.33 1.30 3.62
N LEU A 193 38.40 1.25 2.28
CA LEU A 193 39.67 1.31 1.54
C LEU A 193 40.39 2.65 1.68
N SER A 194 39.64 3.76 1.83
CA SER A 194 40.24 5.08 2.08
C SER A 194 40.82 5.23 3.48
N ARG A 195 40.33 4.46 4.47
CA ARG A 195 40.83 4.45 5.87
C ARG A 195 42.09 3.59 6.06
N THR A 196 42.38 2.66 5.14
CA THR A 196 43.49 1.70 5.27
C THR A 196 44.80 2.13 4.62
N THR A 197 44.84 3.32 3.98
CA THR A 197 46.10 3.83 3.38
C THR A 197 46.89 4.63 4.44
N PRO A 198 48.01 4.14 4.99
CA PRO A 198 48.82 4.90 5.94
C PRO A 198 49.52 6.03 5.20
N LEU A 199 49.35 7.26 5.66
CA LEU A 199 50.17 8.43 5.26
C LEU A 199 51.65 8.10 5.55
N LYS A 200 52.47 7.77 4.55
CA LYS A 200 53.93 7.73 4.67
C LYS A 200 54.40 9.16 5.05
N LYS A 201 54.80 9.34 6.32
CA LYS A 201 55.52 10.52 6.76
C LYS A 201 56.84 10.64 5.99
N ARG A 202 56.93 11.57 5.09
CA ARG A 202 58.20 12.03 4.48
C ARG A 202 59.02 12.68 5.60
N SER A 203 60.11 12.03 6.03
CA SER A 203 61.13 12.62 6.89
C SER A 203 61.85 13.72 6.09
N MET A 204 61.70 14.98 6.51
CA MET A 204 62.54 16.07 6.01
C MET A 204 63.93 15.92 6.67
N VAL A 205 64.90 15.58 5.87
CA VAL A 205 66.30 15.68 6.22
C VAL A 205 66.68 17.17 6.11
N ARG A 206 67.08 17.82 7.23
CA ARG A 206 67.68 19.15 7.24
C ARG A 206 69.12 19.08 6.74
N PRO A 207 69.58 19.96 5.87
CA PRO A 207 71.01 20.05 5.54
C PRO A 207 71.73 20.73 6.69
N THR A 208 72.79 20.10 7.18
CA THR A 208 73.75 20.66 8.12
C THR A 208 74.65 21.65 7.36
N SER A 209 74.66 22.91 7.75
CA SER A 209 75.70 23.89 7.36
C SER A 209 76.98 23.62 8.17
N LYS A 210 78.05 23.44 7.46
CA LYS A 210 79.40 23.62 8.03
C LYS A 210 79.98 24.92 7.57
N ALA A 211 80.46 25.64 8.61
CA ALA A 211 81.49 26.67 8.72
C ALA A 211 81.62 27.72 7.59
#